data_80197dd902e75331e7d71a9c8b0ef19e
#
_entry.id   80197dd902e75331e7d71a9c8b0ef19e
#
_cell.length_a   1.000
_cell.length_b   1.000
_cell.length_c   1.000
_cell.angle_alpha   90.00
_cell.angle_beta   90.00
_cell.angle_gamma   90.00
#
_symmetry.space_group_name_H-M   'P 1'
#
loop_
_entity.id
_entity.type
_entity.pdbx_description
1 polymer ?
#
loop_
_entity_poly.entity_id
_entity_poly.type
_entity_poly.pdbx_seq_one_letter_code
_entity_poly.pdbx_strand_id
1 'polypeptide(L)'
;MFSLGRNTEKEGGLSARASLLMLAIAMALATPFAIAEATSGDRTDPVRNVPLACELVSTPGMPARANVNVVHTANVCGIVGTDVELQSRTDLGGRVHDYAFVGTMGGGFRIFDVTDPAHPSHAGGYIDSGWENDVQVRGDIVVATFDGVAGEDSSASTCLKTRYPEANGQGVDIYRLDYNELTATFETNLLTCVANPPGGAHNATLHTSGQWLAIEDCCSDWAIDVIDLRNVLQGQAVHRYRLIDASRRDSAGRCPADAAFTCVVMTRPDGSSASSLWQPHDVHFSRDGRTMYVAAIQSTFIVDVRNVLAGQARTISIIPNISEPGGLDNPHNISISHQADISSDGRILVISDERGGGLSETRCLEQPNGLMGGLHFWALARIPGVPETQGASPSNPVKLGSYFNPNPNSAIDPLQEFIDLLPRAERGCTVHVFRLGGNGSVSPGPILTGYDGVSRMPNRELSTAYYGAGVWVLSFAGRPSSTDGIAEDSRTTWGNTLGWNVMPGADTWSAKEYKGAIYAGDMLRGFDVYRYTG
;
A
#
# COMPACT_ATOMS: atom_id res chain seq x y z
N MET A 1 25.25 57.10 -11.51
CA MET A 1 25.59 57.10 -10.08
C MET A 1 24.34 56.74 -9.31
N PHE A 2 24.10 55.47 -9.08
CA PHE A 2 23.19 54.98 -8.03
C PHE A 2 23.72 53.65 -7.55
N SER A 3 24.04 53.60 -6.26
CA SER A 3 24.57 52.51 -5.50
C SER A 3 23.45 51.50 -5.20
N LEU A 4 23.63 50.24 -5.58
CA LEU A 4 22.78 49.12 -5.14
C LEU A 4 23.41 48.45 -3.92
N GLY A 5 22.76 48.65 -2.78
CA GLY A 5 23.09 47.94 -1.55
C GLY A 5 22.74 46.48 -1.66
N ARG A 6 23.68 45.61 -1.34
CA ARG A 6 23.47 44.17 -1.15
C ARG A 6 22.81 43.93 0.20
N ASN A 7 21.59 43.47 0.20
CA ASN A 7 21.02 42.78 1.36
C ASN A 7 21.42 41.31 1.29
N THR A 8 22.23 40.88 2.22
CA THR A 8 22.49 39.49 2.48
C THR A 8 21.46 39.00 3.50
N GLU A 9 20.39 38.39 3.02
CA GLU A 9 19.53 37.61 3.89
C GLU A 9 20.23 36.32 4.27
N LYS A 10 20.28 36.09 5.57
CA LYS A 10 20.72 34.82 6.18
C LYS A 10 19.65 33.78 5.96
N GLU A 11 19.84 32.90 5.01
CA GLU A 11 19.14 31.63 4.99
C GLU A 11 19.64 30.77 6.15
N GLY A 12 18.83 30.70 7.17
CA GLY A 12 19.13 29.99 8.40
C GLY A 12 18.72 28.54 8.34
N GLY A 13 19.64 27.68 8.45
CA GLY A 13 19.82 26.50 9.25
C GLY A 13 18.62 25.66 9.75
N LEU A 14 17.52 25.50 9.01
CA LEU A 14 16.43 24.59 9.38
C LEU A 14 16.53 23.22 8.69
N SER A 15 17.12 23.13 7.50
CA SER A 15 17.22 21.86 6.76
C SER A 15 18.17 20.83 7.41
N ALA A 16 19.23 21.30 8.06
CA ALA A 16 20.21 20.42 8.70
C ALA A 16 19.74 19.79 10.02
N ARG A 17 18.72 20.37 10.65
CA ARG A 17 18.18 19.80 11.91
C ARG A 17 17.10 18.75 11.66
N ALA A 18 16.31 18.89 10.61
CA ALA A 18 15.33 17.88 10.22
C ALA A 18 16.03 16.60 9.72
N SER A 19 17.07 16.72 8.90
CA SER A 19 17.86 15.58 8.44
C SER A 19 18.62 14.88 9.59
N LEU A 20 19.05 15.61 10.61
CA LEU A 20 19.70 15.02 11.78
C LEU A 20 18.72 14.30 12.71
N LEU A 21 17.45 14.67 12.70
CA LEU A 21 16.43 14.04 13.54
C LEU A 21 15.88 12.76 12.89
N MET A 22 15.72 12.74 11.59
CA MET A 22 15.44 11.52 10.81
C MET A 22 16.58 10.50 11.00
N LEU A 23 17.83 10.98 10.98
CA LEU A 23 18.99 10.15 11.28
C LEU A 23 18.99 9.67 12.75
N ALA A 24 18.45 10.45 13.70
CA ALA A 24 18.36 10.06 15.10
C ALA A 24 17.24 9.05 15.37
N ILE A 25 16.14 9.10 14.64
CA ILE A 25 15.07 8.08 14.71
C ILE A 25 15.53 6.81 14.00
N ALA A 26 16.15 6.90 12.83
CA ALA A 26 16.80 5.78 12.17
C ALA A 26 17.94 5.20 13.03
N MET A 27 18.73 6.03 13.74
CA MET A 27 19.77 5.56 14.66
C MET A 27 19.23 5.05 16.00
N ALA A 28 18.09 5.51 16.49
CA ALA A 28 17.46 4.93 17.68
C ALA A 28 16.79 3.58 17.37
N LEU A 29 16.38 3.36 16.12
CA LEU A 29 15.93 2.05 15.61
C LEU A 29 17.10 1.20 15.10
N ALA A 30 18.24 1.82 14.75
CA ALA A 30 19.48 1.18 14.30
C ALA A 30 20.53 1.06 15.41
N THR A 31 20.14 0.94 16.68
CA THR A 31 21.07 0.32 17.63
C THR A 31 21.43 -1.03 17.05
N PRO A 32 22.72 -1.38 16.94
CA PRO A 32 23.09 -2.67 16.42
C PRO A 32 22.46 -3.73 17.33
N PHE A 33 21.35 -4.30 16.88
CA PHE A 33 20.90 -5.56 17.42
C PHE A 33 22.09 -6.49 17.21
N ALA A 34 22.73 -6.85 18.30
CA ALA A 34 23.66 -7.95 18.29
C ALA A 34 22.87 -9.11 17.69
N ILE A 35 23.15 -9.42 16.42
CA ILE A 35 22.70 -10.65 15.79
C ILE A 35 23.41 -11.72 16.59
N ALA A 36 22.75 -12.19 17.65
CA ALA A 36 23.10 -13.45 18.23
C ALA A 36 22.94 -14.44 17.08
N GLU A 37 24.04 -15.01 16.61
CA GLU A 37 24.01 -16.15 15.72
C GLU A 37 23.02 -17.15 16.32
N ALA A 38 21.84 -17.21 15.75
CA ALA A 38 20.84 -18.19 16.11
C ALA A 38 21.38 -19.53 15.63
N THR A 39 22.05 -20.21 16.51
CA THR A 39 22.28 -21.64 16.37
C THR A 39 20.92 -22.28 16.15
N SER A 40 20.83 -23.14 15.16
CA SER A 40 19.66 -23.85 14.67
C SER A 40 18.90 -24.61 15.79
N GLY A 41 18.05 -23.91 16.54
CA GLY A 41 17.35 -24.55 17.65
C GLY A 41 16.20 -23.76 18.27
N ASP A 42 16.16 -22.45 18.10
CA ASP A 42 15.11 -21.67 18.75
C ASP A 42 14.59 -20.57 17.82
N ARG A 43 13.72 -20.97 16.89
CA ARG A 43 13.00 -20.07 15.98
C ARG A 43 11.68 -19.54 16.57
N THR A 44 11.45 -19.69 17.86
CA THR A 44 10.12 -19.51 18.45
C THR A 44 9.84 -18.18 19.08
N ASP A 45 10.78 -17.23 19.15
CA ASP A 45 10.45 -15.93 19.78
C ASP A 45 11.20 -14.72 19.17
N PRO A 46 10.74 -14.18 18.02
CA PRO A 46 11.26 -12.92 17.50
C PRO A 46 10.64 -11.66 18.12
N VAL A 47 9.67 -11.80 19.04
CA VAL A 47 8.83 -10.69 19.51
C VAL A 47 9.53 -9.82 20.58
N ARG A 48 10.74 -10.18 21.05
CA ARG A 48 11.29 -9.60 22.28
C ARG A 48 12.00 -8.25 22.19
N ASN A 49 12.13 -7.56 21.07
CA ASN A 49 13.02 -6.40 21.00
C ASN A 49 12.49 -5.09 20.37
N VAL A 50 11.19 -4.80 20.43
CA VAL A 50 10.68 -3.43 20.18
C VAL A 50 9.83 -2.98 21.36
N PRO A 51 10.43 -2.54 22.46
CA PRO A 51 9.70 -2.35 23.72
C PRO A 51 8.95 -1.02 23.85
N LEU A 52 9.34 0.04 23.13
CA LEU A 52 8.95 1.37 23.60
C LEU A 52 7.62 1.91 23.08
N ALA A 53 7.26 1.69 21.82
CA ALA A 53 6.06 2.30 21.26
C ALA A 53 4.78 1.61 21.75
N CYS A 54 4.77 0.30 21.83
CA CYS A 54 3.60 -0.46 22.22
C CYS A 54 3.25 -0.37 23.72
N GLU A 55 4.25 -0.36 24.60
CA GLU A 55 4.00 -0.22 26.05
C GLU A 55 3.47 1.17 26.40
N LEU A 56 3.93 2.21 25.70
CA LEU A 56 3.44 3.58 25.88
C LEU A 56 2.01 3.75 25.33
N VAL A 57 1.68 3.05 24.25
CA VAL A 57 0.39 3.13 23.56
C VAL A 57 -0.67 2.23 24.19
N SER A 58 -0.26 1.20 24.93
CA SER A 58 -1.16 0.32 25.69
C SER A 58 -1.51 0.86 27.08
N THR A 59 -1.18 2.10 27.40
CA THR A 59 -1.46 2.68 28.73
C THR A 59 -2.97 2.65 28.99
N PRO A 60 -3.44 1.95 30.04
CA PRO A 60 -4.85 1.88 30.36
C PRO A 60 -5.41 3.28 30.66
N GLY A 61 -6.49 3.63 30.01
CA GLY A 61 -7.23 4.88 30.28
C GLY A 61 -7.17 5.93 29.18
N MET A 62 -6.46 5.69 28.07
CA MET A 62 -6.53 6.58 26.92
C MET A 62 -7.68 6.21 26.00
N PRO A 63 -8.66 7.09 25.78
CA PRO A 63 -9.79 6.77 24.93
C PRO A 63 -9.36 6.81 23.47
N ALA A 64 -9.52 5.69 22.76
CA ALA A 64 -9.62 5.71 21.31
C ALA A 64 -10.76 6.65 20.89
N ARG A 65 -10.58 7.39 19.82
CA ARG A 65 -11.67 8.10 19.17
C ARG A 65 -12.25 7.19 18.10
N ALA A 66 -13.50 6.83 18.26
CA ALA A 66 -14.15 5.89 17.35
C ALA A 66 -15.64 6.18 17.29
N ASN A 67 -16.25 5.78 16.18
CA ASN A 67 -17.69 5.56 16.20
C ASN A 67 -18.01 4.08 16.50
N VAL A 68 -19.28 3.78 16.73
CA VAL A 68 -19.72 2.44 17.16
C VAL A 68 -19.51 1.33 16.11
N ASN A 69 -19.27 1.69 14.85
CA ASN A 69 -19.20 0.74 13.75
C ASN A 69 -17.80 0.14 13.55
N VAL A 70 -16.75 0.80 14.05
CA VAL A 70 -15.38 0.31 13.97
C VAL A 70 -14.79 0.24 15.37
N VAL A 71 -14.72 -0.97 15.92
CA VAL A 71 -14.33 -1.22 17.31
C VAL A 71 -12.99 -1.96 17.33
N HIS A 72 -11.96 -1.36 17.93
CA HIS A 72 -10.67 -2.01 18.14
C HIS A 72 -10.83 -3.25 19.03
N THR A 73 -10.26 -4.37 18.64
CA THR A 73 -10.43 -5.66 19.32
C THR A 73 -9.12 -6.29 19.77
N ALA A 74 -8.04 -6.07 19.04
CA ALA A 74 -6.74 -6.64 19.38
C ALA A 74 -5.60 -5.81 18.79
N ASN A 75 -4.43 -5.93 19.41
CA ASN A 75 -3.17 -5.39 18.92
C ASN A 75 -2.04 -6.40 19.14
N VAL A 76 -1.19 -6.56 18.15
CA VAL A 76 0.07 -7.30 18.25
C VAL A 76 1.22 -6.32 18.12
N CYS A 77 1.86 -6.10 19.24
CA CYS A 77 3.01 -5.22 19.37
C CYS A 77 4.32 -5.87 18.93
N GLY A 78 5.38 -5.06 18.83
CA GLY A 78 6.74 -5.55 18.60
C GLY A 78 7.13 -5.69 17.12
N ILE A 79 6.28 -5.22 16.22
CA ILE A 79 6.58 -5.07 14.80
C ILE A 79 6.28 -3.65 14.33
N VAL A 80 6.90 -3.21 13.27
CA VAL A 80 6.52 -1.98 12.54
C VAL A 80 5.71 -2.44 11.34
N GLY A 81 4.37 -2.46 11.50
CA GLY A 81 3.47 -3.04 10.49
C GLY A 81 3.30 -2.14 9.27
N THR A 82 3.33 -2.73 8.10
CA THR A 82 3.08 -2.06 6.81
C THR A 82 1.86 -2.65 6.12
N ASP A 83 2.03 -3.34 5.01
CA ASP A 83 0.92 -3.95 4.31
C ASP A 83 0.38 -5.21 5.00
N VAL A 84 -0.87 -5.58 4.73
CA VAL A 84 -1.53 -6.77 5.27
C VAL A 84 -2.24 -7.50 4.15
N GLU A 85 -1.93 -8.80 3.98
CA GLU A 85 -2.66 -9.69 3.11
C GLU A 85 -3.32 -10.83 3.90
N LEU A 86 -4.37 -11.41 3.34
CA LEU A 86 -5.26 -12.33 4.07
C LEU A 86 -5.57 -13.56 3.24
N GLN A 87 -5.54 -14.73 3.86
CA GLN A 87 -6.03 -15.97 3.26
C GLN A 87 -6.46 -16.99 4.30
N SER A 88 -7.24 -18.00 3.88
CA SER A 88 -7.63 -19.13 4.71
C SER A 88 -6.87 -20.41 4.36
N ARG A 89 -6.76 -21.31 5.34
CA ARG A 89 -6.29 -22.68 5.20
C ARG A 89 -7.20 -23.63 5.99
N THR A 90 -7.23 -24.88 5.59
CA THR A 90 -7.95 -25.92 6.31
C THR A 90 -6.97 -26.86 6.97
N ASP A 91 -7.14 -27.12 8.26
CA ASP A 91 -6.34 -28.06 9.02
C ASP A 91 -6.74 -29.53 8.73
N LEU A 92 -5.97 -30.46 9.27
CA LEU A 92 -6.23 -31.90 9.12
C LEU A 92 -7.59 -32.33 9.70
N GLY A 93 -8.12 -31.58 10.67
CA GLY A 93 -9.43 -31.81 11.27
C GLY A 93 -10.60 -31.25 10.44
N GLY A 94 -10.30 -30.55 9.32
CA GLY A 94 -11.30 -29.90 8.49
C GLY A 94 -11.75 -28.53 9.00
N ARG A 95 -11.09 -27.96 10.01
CA ARG A 95 -11.36 -26.61 10.49
C ARG A 95 -10.66 -25.59 9.59
N VAL A 96 -11.39 -24.55 9.22
CA VAL A 96 -10.85 -23.42 8.47
C VAL A 96 -10.19 -22.44 9.44
N HIS A 97 -8.95 -22.09 9.16
CA HIS A 97 -8.19 -21.05 9.82
C HIS A 97 -8.00 -19.86 8.90
N ASP A 98 -8.08 -18.66 9.44
CA ASP A 98 -7.84 -17.41 8.74
C ASP A 98 -6.49 -16.83 9.16
N TYR A 99 -5.72 -16.34 8.19
CA TYR A 99 -4.37 -15.84 8.44
C TYR A 99 -4.18 -14.44 7.87
N ALA A 100 -3.52 -13.60 8.66
CA ALA A 100 -3.01 -12.31 8.24
C ALA A 100 -1.50 -12.42 8.00
N PHE A 101 -1.07 -11.99 6.82
CA PHE A 101 0.33 -11.83 6.43
C PHE A 101 0.64 -10.33 6.56
N VAL A 102 1.51 -9.99 7.47
CA VAL A 102 1.82 -8.60 7.80
C VAL A 102 3.25 -8.29 7.37
N GLY A 103 3.40 -7.41 6.40
CA GLY A 103 4.68 -6.82 6.04
C GLY A 103 5.25 -6.02 7.20
N THR A 104 6.57 -6.02 7.37
CA THR A 104 7.18 -5.31 8.50
C THR A 104 8.39 -4.52 8.06
N MET A 105 8.41 -3.25 8.39
CA MET A 105 9.56 -2.41 8.18
C MET A 105 10.74 -2.89 9.04
N GLY A 106 11.86 -3.21 8.38
CA GLY A 106 13.05 -3.71 9.05
C GLY A 106 12.99 -5.17 9.52
N GLY A 107 12.04 -6.00 9.05
CA GLY A 107 11.92 -7.34 9.59
C GLY A 107 11.22 -8.42 8.75
N GLY A 108 11.15 -8.28 7.43
CA GLY A 108 10.47 -9.25 6.56
C GLY A 108 8.95 -9.24 6.75
N PHE A 109 8.32 -10.38 6.95
CA PHE A 109 6.88 -10.45 7.22
C PHE A 109 6.56 -11.45 8.34
N ARG A 110 5.37 -11.29 8.92
CA ARG A 110 4.84 -12.17 9.98
C ARG A 110 3.50 -12.75 9.54
N ILE A 111 3.21 -13.97 9.99
CA ILE A 111 1.93 -14.62 9.75
C ILE A 111 1.25 -14.81 11.10
N PHE A 112 0.01 -14.33 11.21
CA PHE A 112 -0.82 -14.51 12.39
C PHE A 112 -2.05 -15.32 12.03
N ASP A 113 -2.39 -16.32 12.86
CA ASP A 113 -3.72 -16.92 12.86
C ASP A 113 -4.69 -15.91 13.47
N VAL A 114 -5.65 -15.49 12.67
CA VAL A 114 -6.70 -14.52 13.01
C VAL A 114 -8.09 -15.12 12.93
N THR A 115 -8.19 -16.45 13.06
CA THR A 115 -9.47 -17.18 13.10
C THR A 115 -10.37 -16.66 14.21
N ASP A 116 -9.78 -16.26 15.32
CA ASP A 116 -10.39 -15.39 16.32
C ASP A 116 -9.76 -14.00 16.22
N PRO A 117 -10.45 -13.03 15.63
CA PRO A 117 -9.88 -11.67 15.44
C PRO A 117 -9.57 -10.94 16.75
N ALA A 118 -10.12 -11.39 17.88
CA ALA A 118 -9.84 -10.80 19.19
C ALA A 118 -8.55 -11.33 19.82
N HIS A 119 -8.02 -12.45 19.31
CA HIS A 119 -6.85 -13.12 19.87
C HIS A 119 -5.91 -13.62 18.76
N PRO A 120 -5.31 -12.70 17.97
CA PRO A 120 -4.31 -13.07 16.97
C PRO A 120 -3.17 -13.85 17.59
N SER A 121 -2.73 -14.94 16.95
CA SER A 121 -1.61 -15.73 17.40
C SER A 121 -0.58 -15.96 16.32
N HIS A 122 0.71 -15.97 16.66
CA HIS A 122 1.78 -16.15 15.69
C HIS A 122 1.70 -17.55 15.03
N ALA A 123 1.71 -17.59 13.70
CA ALA A 123 1.59 -18.81 12.91
C ALA A 123 2.74 -19.05 11.94
N GLY A 124 3.72 -18.14 11.86
CA GLY A 124 4.87 -18.24 10.97
C GLY A 124 5.39 -16.90 10.49
N GLY A 125 6.19 -16.91 9.45
CA GLY A 125 6.76 -15.72 8.84
C GLY A 125 8.19 -15.91 8.37
N TYR A 126 8.80 -14.85 7.91
CA TYR A 126 10.21 -14.81 7.52
C TYR A 126 10.83 -13.52 8.02
N ILE A 127 11.97 -13.64 8.67
CA ILE A 127 12.70 -12.48 9.20
C ILE A 127 13.85 -12.19 8.26
N ASP A 128 13.82 -11.02 7.64
CA ASP A 128 14.95 -10.46 6.90
C ASP A 128 14.93 -8.94 7.05
N SER A 129 16.06 -8.29 6.79
CA SER A 129 16.12 -6.84 6.79
C SER A 129 15.46 -6.29 5.53
N GLY A 130 14.67 -5.22 5.67
CA GLY A 130 14.04 -4.53 4.55
C GLY A 130 13.37 -3.26 4.99
N TRP A 131 13.17 -2.34 4.07
CA TRP A 131 12.43 -1.10 4.26
C TRP A 131 11.14 -1.17 3.47
N GLU A 132 10.01 -0.71 4.03
CA GLU A 132 8.70 -0.63 3.38
C GLU A 132 8.22 -1.94 2.72
N ASN A 133 8.19 -3.04 3.47
CA ASN A 133 7.80 -4.33 2.91
C ASN A 133 6.31 -4.38 2.58
N ASP A 134 5.97 -4.27 1.30
CA ASP A 134 4.71 -4.80 0.78
C ASP A 134 4.76 -6.34 0.76
N VAL A 135 3.66 -6.97 1.12
CA VAL A 135 3.53 -8.42 1.14
C VAL A 135 2.35 -8.86 0.28
N GLN A 136 2.62 -9.79 -0.62
CA GLN A 136 1.57 -10.39 -1.44
C GLN A 136 1.52 -11.88 -1.21
N VAL A 137 0.31 -12.43 -1.04
CA VAL A 137 0.13 -13.87 -0.81
C VAL A 137 -0.89 -14.46 -1.75
N ARG A 138 -0.55 -15.62 -2.30
CA ARG A 138 -1.51 -16.39 -3.09
C ARG A 138 -1.19 -17.89 -3.06
N GLY A 139 -2.10 -18.65 -2.48
CA GLY A 139 -1.87 -20.09 -2.30
C GLY A 139 -0.59 -20.29 -1.50
N ASP A 140 0.36 -21.04 -2.07
CA ASP A 140 1.61 -21.36 -1.39
C ASP A 140 2.76 -20.41 -1.78
N ILE A 141 2.46 -19.29 -2.41
CA ILE A 141 3.46 -18.27 -2.76
C ILE A 141 3.23 -17.03 -1.89
N VAL A 142 4.33 -16.54 -1.31
CA VAL A 142 4.43 -15.20 -0.73
C VAL A 142 5.51 -14.43 -1.48
N VAL A 143 5.25 -13.17 -1.73
CA VAL A 143 6.22 -12.20 -2.23
C VAL A 143 6.37 -11.11 -1.19
N ALA A 144 7.59 -10.75 -0.86
CA ALA A 144 7.91 -9.59 -0.04
C ALA A 144 8.80 -8.65 -0.84
N THR A 145 8.49 -7.35 -0.80
CA THR A 145 9.30 -6.31 -1.43
C THR A 145 10.39 -5.83 -0.50
N PHE A 146 11.47 -5.34 -1.08
CA PHE A 146 12.56 -4.68 -0.40
C PHE A 146 12.85 -3.38 -1.14
N ASP A 147 12.26 -2.31 -0.62
CA ASP A 147 12.52 -0.96 -1.07
C ASP A 147 13.76 -0.42 -0.35
N GLY A 148 14.68 0.12 -1.08
CA GLY A 148 15.92 0.62 -0.52
C GLY A 148 15.90 2.14 -0.42
N VAL A 149 16.06 2.68 0.78
CA VAL A 149 16.45 4.09 0.89
C VAL A 149 17.86 4.26 0.35
N ALA A 150 18.02 5.10 -0.66
CA ALA A 150 19.30 5.32 -1.32
C ALA A 150 20.40 5.66 -0.28
N GLY A 151 21.33 4.74 -0.09
CA GLY A 151 22.53 4.93 0.74
C GLY A 151 22.60 4.13 2.04
N GLU A 152 21.62 3.26 2.36
CA GLU A 152 21.67 2.43 3.58
C GLU A 152 21.88 0.95 3.26
N ASP A 153 23.05 0.42 3.60
CA ASP A 153 23.43 -1.01 3.45
C ASP A 153 22.60 -1.97 4.33
N SER A 154 21.82 -1.45 5.27
CA SER A 154 21.15 -2.25 6.31
C SER A 154 19.77 -2.78 5.92
N SER A 155 19.18 -2.29 4.84
CA SER A 155 17.78 -2.52 4.48
C SER A 155 17.55 -3.59 3.42
N ALA A 156 18.51 -4.45 3.17
CA ALA A 156 18.51 -5.30 1.99
C ALA A 156 18.35 -6.79 2.30
N SER A 157 17.51 -7.48 1.52
CA SER A 157 17.36 -8.92 1.56
C SER A 157 18.71 -9.66 1.49
N THR A 158 18.87 -10.68 2.33
CA THR A 158 20.05 -11.54 2.32
C THR A 158 20.25 -12.24 0.96
N CYS A 159 19.16 -12.69 0.31
CA CYS A 159 19.21 -13.30 -1.01
C CYS A 159 19.68 -12.30 -2.06
N LEU A 160 19.09 -11.10 -2.07
CA LEU A 160 19.42 -10.06 -3.04
C LEU A 160 20.87 -9.60 -2.90
N LYS A 161 21.35 -9.37 -1.67
CA LYS A 161 22.76 -9.03 -1.41
C LYS A 161 23.72 -10.08 -1.92
N THR A 162 23.38 -11.35 -1.73
CA THR A 162 24.26 -12.45 -2.12
C THR A 162 24.25 -12.69 -3.64
N ARG A 163 23.07 -12.61 -4.25
CA ARG A 163 22.87 -12.96 -5.66
C ARG A 163 23.10 -11.79 -6.61
N TYR A 164 22.81 -10.58 -6.14
CA TYR A 164 22.86 -9.34 -6.92
C TYR A 164 23.52 -8.22 -6.10
N PRO A 165 24.81 -8.32 -5.80
CA PRO A 165 25.50 -7.35 -4.94
C PRO A 165 25.43 -5.90 -5.48
N GLU A 166 25.31 -5.75 -6.82
CA GLU A 166 25.17 -4.43 -7.46
C GLU A 166 23.80 -3.78 -7.26
N ALA A 167 22.81 -4.55 -6.84
CA ALA A 167 21.44 -4.06 -6.61
C ALA A 167 21.22 -3.57 -5.17
N ASN A 168 22.26 -3.49 -4.35
CA ASN A 168 22.18 -3.10 -2.94
C ASN A 168 21.10 -3.84 -2.12
N GLY A 169 20.69 -5.03 -2.59
CA GLY A 169 19.67 -5.85 -1.94
C GLY A 169 18.23 -5.40 -2.16
N GLN A 170 17.98 -4.59 -3.17
CA GLN A 170 16.68 -4.07 -3.54
C GLN A 170 15.97 -4.99 -4.55
N GLY A 171 14.69 -5.23 -4.38
CA GLY A 171 13.91 -6.08 -5.23
C GLY A 171 12.84 -6.86 -4.48
N VAL A 172 12.58 -8.08 -4.89
CA VAL A 172 11.58 -8.95 -4.26
C VAL A 172 12.18 -10.30 -3.91
N ASP A 173 11.76 -10.83 -2.78
CA ASP A 173 11.94 -12.23 -2.41
C ASP A 173 10.65 -13.00 -2.62
N ILE A 174 10.77 -14.21 -3.16
CA ILE A 174 9.65 -15.10 -3.46
C ILE A 174 9.81 -16.35 -2.61
N TYR A 175 8.81 -16.62 -1.79
CA TYR A 175 8.81 -17.72 -0.83
C TYR A 175 7.74 -18.74 -1.16
N ARG A 176 8.01 -19.99 -0.77
CA ARG A 176 6.99 -21.05 -0.66
C ARG A 176 6.55 -21.16 0.79
N LEU A 177 5.24 -21.27 0.97
CA LEU A 177 4.62 -21.61 2.24
C LEU A 177 4.37 -23.12 2.30
N ASP A 178 4.93 -23.77 3.29
CA ASP A 178 4.61 -25.15 3.61
C ASP A 178 3.68 -25.13 4.84
N TYR A 179 2.38 -25.36 4.60
CA TYR A 179 1.37 -25.36 5.65
C TYR A 179 1.38 -26.68 6.39
N ASN A 180 1.55 -26.62 7.71
CA ASN A 180 1.44 -27.79 8.58
C ASN A 180 0.00 -27.93 9.09
N GLU A 181 -0.75 -28.83 8.49
CA GLU A 181 -2.15 -29.10 8.82
C GLU A 181 -2.36 -29.63 10.26
N LEU A 182 -1.34 -30.17 10.92
CA LEU A 182 -1.43 -30.65 12.30
C LEU A 182 -1.36 -29.54 13.33
N THR A 183 -0.53 -28.53 13.06
CA THR A 183 -0.27 -27.43 14.00
C THR A 183 -0.93 -26.13 13.57
N ALA A 184 -1.54 -26.09 12.37
CA ALA A 184 -2.11 -24.90 11.74
C ALA A 184 -1.10 -23.74 11.65
N THR A 185 0.15 -24.06 11.31
CA THR A 185 1.26 -23.10 11.19
C THR A 185 1.95 -23.23 9.84
N PHE A 186 2.80 -22.25 9.53
CA PHE A 186 3.56 -22.21 8.27
C PHE A 186 5.05 -22.32 8.52
N GLU A 187 5.72 -23.11 7.67
CA GLU A 187 7.13 -22.99 7.40
C GLU A 187 7.31 -22.20 6.10
N THR A 188 8.23 -21.24 6.10
CA THR A 188 8.47 -20.36 4.98
C THR A 188 9.85 -20.65 4.38
N ASN A 189 9.88 -21.01 3.10
CA ASN A 189 11.09 -21.37 2.39
C ASN A 189 11.34 -20.40 1.23
N LEU A 190 12.48 -19.71 1.25
CA LEU A 190 12.90 -18.85 0.14
C LEU A 190 13.13 -19.68 -1.13
N LEU A 191 12.40 -19.36 -2.19
CA LEU A 191 12.56 -20.01 -3.50
C LEU A 191 13.59 -19.28 -4.36
N THR A 192 13.45 -17.98 -4.45
CA THR A 192 14.30 -17.13 -5.29
C THR A 192 14.12 -15.67 -4.89
N CYS A 193 15.04 -14.84 -5.39
CA CYS A 193 14.91 -13.39 -5.34
C CYS A 193 15.13 -12.78 -6.72
N VAL A 194 14.56 -11.63 -6.96
CA VAL A 194 14.68 -10.88 -8.21
C VAL A 194 15.04 -9.45 -7.88
N ALA A 195 16.23 -9.02 -8.31
CA ALA A 195 16.65 -7.64 -8.13
C ALA A 195 15.84 -6.70 -9.03
N ASN A 196 15.54 -5.52 -8.53
CA ASN A 196 14.92 -4.43 -9.28
C ASN A 196 15.74 -3.14 -9.15
N PRO A 197 17.01 -3.10 -9.66
CA PRO A 197 17.79 -1.88 -9.66
C PRO A 197 17.29 -0.92 -10.75
N PRO A 198 17.44 0.42 -10.56
CA PRO A 198 18.25 1.04 -9.52
C PRO A 198 17.47 1.45 -8.26
N GLY A 199 16.15 1.33 -8.20
CA GLY A 199 15.36 1.95 -7.15
C GLY A 199 14.71 1.03 -6.14
N GLY A 200 14.76 -0.27 -6.37
CA GLY A 200 14.11 -1.22 -5.47
C GLY A 200 12.71 -1.65 -5.91
N ALA A 201 12.03 -2.37 -5.04
CA ALA A 201 10.64 -2.76 -5.22
C ALA A 201 9.82 -2.08 -4.12
N HIS A 202 9.14 -1.00 -4.46
CA HIS A 202 8.28 -0.28 -3.53
C HIS A 202 7.01 -1.08 -3.25
N ASN A 203 6.29 -1.46 -4.30
CA ASN A 203 5.14 -2.35 -4.25
C ASN A 203 5.32 -3.55 -5.19
N ALA A 204 4.54 -4.58 -4.96
CA ALA A 204 4.44 -5.71 -5.86
C ALA A 204 3.02 -6.27 -5.83
N THR A 205 2.47 -6.65 -6.97
CA THR A 205 1.10 -7.16 -7.04
C THR A 205 1.03 -8.46 -7.82
N LEU A 206 0.54 -9.52 -7.15
CA LEU A 206 0.30 -10.81 -7.79
C LEU A 206 -0.91 -10.71 -8.73
N HIS A 207 -0.69 -11.07 -9.99
CA HIS A 207 -1.78 -11.14 -10.97
C HIS A 207 -2.86 -12.13 -10.55
N THR A 208 -4.10 -11.87 -10.94
CA THR A 208 -5.27 -12.69 -10.60
C THR A 208 -5.14 -14.17 -10.97
N SER A 209 -4.31 -14.51 -11.96
CA SER A 209 -4.00 -15.91 -12.31
C SER A 209 -3.00 -16.58 -11.38
N GLY A 210 -2.27 -15.82 -10.54
CA GLY A 210 -1.12 -16.32 -9.78
C GLY A 210 0.08 -16.73 -10.63
N GLN A 211 0.06 -16.43 -11.94
CA GLN A 211 1.10 -16.87 -12.87
C GLN A 211 2.21 -15.85 -13.07
N TRP A 212 2.02 -14.64 -12.62
CA TRP A 212 3.01 -13.59 -12.73
C TRP A 212 2.79 -12.49 -11.67
N LEU A 213 3.82 -11.71 -11.47
CA LEU A 213 3.92 -10.64 -10.51
C LEU A 213 4.25 -9.35 -11.25
N ALA A 214 3.60 -8.24 -10.91
CA ALA A 214 4.06 -6.91 -11.23
C ALA A 214 4.88 -6.38 -10.05
N ILE A 215 5.97 -5.67 -10.34
CA ILE A 215 6.80 -4.97 -9.36
C ILE A 215 6.87 -3.52 -9.79
N GLU A 216 6.54 -2.65 -8.88
CA GLU A 216 6.54 -1.20 -9.08
C GLU A 216 7.73 -0.59 -8.34
N ASP A 217 8.49 0.23 -9.08
CA ASP A 217 9.51 1.12 -8.54
C ASP A 217 8.98 2.55 -8.57
N CYS A 218 8.50 3.04 -7.46
CA CYS A 218 7.84 4.35 -7.39
C CYS A 218 8.73 5.49 -7.87
N CYS A 219 10.05 5.37 -7.71
CA CYS A 219 10.83 6.58 -7.53
C CYS A 219 12.07 6.69 -8.42
N SER A 220 12.50 5.65 -9.14
CA SER A 220 13.75 5.68 -9.88
C SER A 220 13.72 5.16 -11.32
N ASP A 221 13.09 4.05 -11.61
CA ASP A 221 13.21 3.36 -12.90
C ASP A 221 12.09 3.68 -13.89
N TRP A 222 10.96 4.16 -13.43
CA TRP A 222 9.82 4.51 -14.28
C TRP A 222 9.30 3.34 -15.12
N ALA A 223 9.33 2.15 -14.56
CA ALA A 223 8.91 0.93 -15.21
C ALA A 223 8.06 0.06 -14.27
N ILE A 224 7.34 -0.90 -14.85
CA ILE A 224 6.77 -2.03 -14.13
C ILE A 224 7.52 -3.27 -14.60
N ASP A 225 8.13 -3.98 -13.68
CA ASP A 225 8.71 -5.27 -13.97
C ASP A 225 7.68 -6.38 -13.79
N VAL A 226 7.51 -7.20 -14.82
CA VAL A 226 6.62 -8.35 -14.79
C VAL A 226 7.45 -9.62 -14.73
N ILE A 227 7.25 -10.39 -13.67
CA ILE A 227 7.97 -11.64 -13.40
C ILE A 227 7.05 -12.82 -13.68
N ASP A 228 7.45 -13.68 -14.61
CA ASP A 228 6.74 -14.92 -14.92
C ASP A 228 6.98 -15.96 -13.83
N LEU A 229 5.93 -16.30 -13.08
CA LEU A 229 6.00 -17.22 -11.93
C LEU A 229 5.58 -18.66 -12.26
N ARG A 230 5.23 -18.97 -13.53
CA ARG A 230 4.64 -20.28 -13.88
C ARG A 230 5.48 -21.48 -13.47
N ASN A 231 6.78 -21.31 -13.38
CA ASN A 231 7.71 -22.38 -13.06
C ASN A 231 8.51 -22.13 -11.77
N VAL A 232 8.12 -21.13 -10.98
CA VAL A 232 8.88 -20.74 -9.78
C VAL A 232 8.89 -21.84 -8.72
N LEU A 233 7.77 -22.54 -8.51
CA LEU A 233 7.69 -23.65 -7.55
C LEU A 233 8.55 -24.86 -7.93
N GLN A 234 8.99 -24.96 -9.18
CA GLN A 234 9.93 -25.97 -9.66
C GLN A 234 11.40 -25.52 -9.58
N GLY A 235 11.65 -24.36 -8.98
CA GLY A 235 12.99 -23.80 -8.85
C GLY A 235 13.62 -23.34 -10.17
N GLN A 236 12.79 -23.12 -11.20
CA GLN A 236 13.28 -22.64 -12.49
C GLN A 236 13.48 -21.13 -12.46
N ALA A 237 14.39 -20.65 -13.29
CA ALA A 237 14.62 -19.23 -13.47
C ALA A 237 13.36 -18.53 -13.99
N VAL A 238 13.08 -17.36 -13.42
CA VAL A 238 11.96 -16.54 -13.82
C VAL A 238 12.34 -15.68 -15.03
N HIS A 239 11.42 -15.57 -15.99
CA HIS A 239 11.58 -14.61 -17.08
C HIS A 239 11.01 -13.27 -16.66
N ARG A 240 11.70 -12.19 -17.04
CA ARG A 240 11.37 -10.81 -16.69
C ARG A 240 10.98 -10.01 -17.93
N TYR A 241 9.87 -9.34 -17.85
CA TYR A 241 9.45 -8.32 -18.82
C TYR A 241 9.52 -6.96 -18.14
N ARG A 242 9.88 -5.93 -18.88
CA ARG A 242 9.86 -4.55 -18.39
C ARG A 242 8.87 -3.74 -19.22
N LEU A 243 7.80 -3.28 -18.56
CA LEU A 243 6.78 -2.44 -19.17
C LEU A 243 7.19 -0.98 -19.01
N ILE A 244 7.31 -0.29 -20.14
CA ILE A 244 7.55 1.14 -20.17
C ILE A 244 6.51 1.87 -21.01
N ASP A 245 6.19 3.09 -20.64
CA ASP A 245 5.42 3.97 -21.51
C ASP A 245 6.27 4.42 -22.71
N ALA A 246 5.60 4.71 -23.82
CA ALA A 246 6.26 5.15 -25.05
C ALA A 246 7.15 6.39 -24.89
N SER A 247 6.87 7.25 -23.88
CA SER A 247 7.68 8.41 -23.53
C SER A 247 9.04 8.08 -22.92
N ARG A 248 9.24 6.84 -22.47
CA ARG A 248 10.49 6.38 -21.83
C ARG A 248 11.44 5.67 -22.78
N ARG A 249 11.16 5.68 -24.06
CA ARG A 249 12.11 5.24 -25.08
C ARG A 249 13.30 6.21 -25.15
N ASP A 250 14.45 5.68 -25.52
CA ASP A 250 15.59 6.51 -25.88
C ASP A 250 15.29 7.36 -27.14
N SER A 251 16.16 8.30 -27.47
CA SER A 251 16.03 9.16 -28.64
C SER A 251 15.97 8.40 -29.98
N ALA A 252 16.39 7.14 -30.00
CA ALA A 252 16.30 6.24 -31.14
C ALA A 252 15.02 5.36 -31.10
N GLY A 253 14.11 5.60 -30.15
CA GLY A 253 12.87 4.83 -29.98
C GLY A 253 13.05 3.44 -29.40
N ARG A 254 14.20 3.16 -28.77
CA ARG A 254 14.54 1.86 -28.20
C ARG A 254 14.27 1.83 -26.71
N CYS A 255 14.03 0.64 -26.19
CA CYS A 255 14.12 0.41 -24.77
C CYS A 255 15.55 0.58 -24.25
N PRO A 256 15.73 0.96 -22.99
CA PRO A 256 17.02 0.83 -22.34
C PRO A 256 17.58 -0.58 -22.58
N ALA A 257 18.80 -0.65 -23.08
CA ALA A 257 19.42 -1.94 -23.41
C ALA A 257 19.82 -2.64 -22.10
N ASP A 258 19.08 -3.68 -21.75
CA ASP A 258 19.44 -4.59 -20.69
C ASP A 258 19.09 -6.02 -21.16
N ALA A 259 20.05 -6.94 -21.09
CA ALA A 259 19.86 -8.33 -21.47
C ALA A 259 19.04 -9.13 -20.44
N ALA A 260 18.79 -8.56 -19.25
CA ALA A 260 18.13 -9.24 -18.15
C ALA A 260 16.61 -9.31 -18.31
N PHE A 261 16.01 -8.53 -19.22
CA PHE A 261 14.57 -8.50 -19.43
C PHE A 261 14.14 -8.34 -20.88
N THR A 262 12.91 -8.74 -21.17
CA THR A 262 12.24 -8.42 -22.45
C THR A 262 11.50 -7.11 -22.30
N CYS A 263 11.87 -6.08 -23.04
CA CYS A 263 11.18 -4.81 -23.02
C CYS A 263 9.83 -4.86 -23.74
N VAL A 264 8.82 -4.32 -23.08
CA VAL A 264 7.46 -4.18 -23.59
C VAL A 264 7.07 -2.71 -23.57
N VAL A 265 6.99 -2.11 -24.74
CA VAL A 265 6.54 -0.72 -24.84
C VAL A 265 5.04 -0.70 -24.98
N MET A 266 4.37 -0.02 -24.05
CA MET A 266 2.93 0.15 -24.11
C MET A 266 2.56 1.11 -25.24
N THR A 267 1.65 0.68 -26.10
CA THR A 267 1.11 1.53 -27.17
C THR A 267 -0.05 2.37 -26.61
N ARG A 268 -0.15 3.62 -27.06
CA ARG A 268 -1.26 4.51 -26.72
C ARG A 268 -2.32 4.53 -27.84
N PRO A 269 -3.60 4.75 -27.50
CA PRO A 269 -4.68 4.79 -28.48
C PRO A 269 -4.50 5.87 -29.55
N ASP A 270 -3.93 7.02 -29.18
CA ASP A 270 -3.70 8.17 -30.06
C ASP A 270 -2.33 8.15 -30.74
N GLY A 271 -1.52 7.12 -30.50
CA GLY A 271 -0.16 7.02 -31.03
C GLY A 271 0.83 8.02 -30.47
N SER A 272 0.43 8.82 -29.46
CA SER A 272 1.31 9.79 -28.84
C SER A 272 2.43 9.15 -28.03
N SER A 273 3.59 9.80 -28.02
CA SER A 273 4.74 9.39 -27.21
C SER A 273 5.06 10.36 -26.08
N ALA A 274 4.30 11.45 -25.97
CA ALA A 274 4.65 12.54 -25.07
C ALA A 274 3.91 12.42 -23.74
N SER A 275 4.53 11.88 -22.70
CA SER A 275 4.09 12.12 -21.34
C SER A 275 5.16 11.74 -20.33
N SER A 276 5.56 12.72 -19.54
CA SER A 276 6.34 12.52 -18.30
C SER A 276 5.51 11.95 -17.15
N LEU A 277 4.29 11.48 -17.41
CA LEU A 277 3.29 11.12 -16.39
C LEU A 277 3.38 9.67 -15.93
N TRP A 278 4.24 8.86 -16.53
CA TRP A 278 4.44 7.46 -16.18
C TRP A 278 5.49 7.33 -15.09
N GLN A 279 5.03 7.09 -13.88
CA GLN A 279 5.84 6.86 -12.69
C GLN A 279 5.10 5.87 -11.80
N PRO A 280 5.11 4.58 -12.16
CA PRO A 280 4.34 3.55 -11.45
C PRO A 280 4.69 3.51 -9.97
N HIS A 281 3.65 3.49 -9.13
CA HIS A 281 3.76 3.41 -7.69
C HIS A 281 3.08 2.16 -7.16
N ASP A 282 1.84 1.89 -7.61
CA ASP A 282 1.07 0.72 -7.23
C ASP A 282 0.17 0.26 -8.39
N VAL A 283 -0.10 -1.03 -8.48
CA VAL A 283 -1.02 -1.59 -9.48
C VAL A 283 -2.05 -2.52 -8.86
N HIS A 284 -3.24 -2.51 -9.46
CA HIS A 284 -4.28 -3.50 -9.22
C HIS A 284 -4.82 -4.06 -10.52
N PHE A 285 -5.46 -5.22 -10.43
CA PHE A 285 -5.99 -5.90 -11.61
C PHE A 285 -7.50 -5.97 -11.58
N SER A 286 -8.12 -5.85 -12.77
CA SER A 286 -9.51 -6.24 -12.91
C SER A 286 -9.70 -7.70 -12.49
N ARG A 287 -10.92 -8.05 -12.05
CA ARG A 287 -11.25 -9.39 -11.59
C ARG A 287 -10.90 -10.50 -12.59
N ASP A 288 -11.00 -10.24 -13.88
CA ASP A 288 -10.65 -11.17 -14.95
C ASP A 288 -9.16 -11.13 -15.34
N GLY A 289 -8.35 -10.30 -14.69
CA GLY A 289 -6.92 -10.12 -14.92
C GLY A 289 -6.56 -9.48 -16.27
N ARG A 290 -7.54 -8.95 -17.01
CA ARG A 290 -7.28 -8.42 -18.36
C ARG A 290 -6.83 -6.98 -18.37
N THR A 291 -7.20 -6.26 -17.33
CA THR A 291 -6.91 -4.82 -17.18
C THR A 291 -6.10 -4.61 -15.92
N MET A 292 -5.07 -3.82 -16.03
CA MET A 292 -4.25 -3.33 -14.93
C MET A 292 -4.54 -1.84 -14.73
N TYR A 293 -4.76 -1.44 -13.49
CA TYR A 293 -4.92 -0.05 -13.07
C TYR A 293 -3.62 0.35 -12.38
N VAL A 294 -2.95 1.35 -12.91
CA VAL A 294 -1.64 1.79 -12.42
C VAL A 294 -1.78 3.17 -11.82
N ALA A 295 -1.64 3.26 -10.52
CA ALA A 295 -1.39 4.52 -9.85
C ALA A 295 0.06 4.93 -10.13
N ALA A 296 0.26 6.03 -10.88
CA ALA A 296 1.56 6.41 -11.43
C ALA A 296 1.98 7.81 -10.96
N ILE A 297 1.91 8.06 -9.65
CA ILE A 297 2.25 9.33 -8.98
C ILE A 297 1.54 10.54 -9.62
N GLN A 298 1.82 10.86 -10.89
CA GLN A 298 1.32 12.05 -11.59
C GLN A 298 0.06 11.80 -12.43
N SER A 299 -0.39 10.57 -12.51
CA SER A 299 -1.57 10.16 -13.27
C SER A 299 -1.96 8.73 -12.93
N THR A 300 -3.12 8.29 -13.42
CA THR A 300 -3.54 6.88 -13.32
C THR A 300 -3.70 6.31 -14.72
N PHE A 301 -3.09 5.16 -14.99
CA PHE A 301 -3.20 4.48 -16.28
C PHE A 301 -4.17 3.30 -16.18
N ILE A 302 -4.93 3.10 -17.24
CA ILE A 302 -5.73 1.90 -17.46
C ILE A 302 -5.07 1.13 -18.61
N VAL A 303 -4.58 -0.08 -18.35
CA VAL A 303 -3.73 -0.84 -19.27
C VAL A 303 -4.32 -2.21 -19.56
N ASP A 304 -4.40 -2.57 -20.84
CA ASP A 304 -4.72 -3.92 -21.30
C ASP A 304 -3.45 -4.79 -21.21
N VAL A 305 -3.49 -5.81 -20.35
CA VAL A 305 -2.35 -6.70 -20.04
C VAL A 305 -2.59 -8.16 -20.44
N ARG A 306 -3.66 -8.45 -21.21
CA ARG A 306 -4.02 -9.83 -21.61
C ARG A 306 -2.88 -10.64 -22.22
N ASN A 307 -1.98 -9.98 -22.91
CA ASN A 307 -0.88 -10.58 -23.63
C ASN A 307 0.50 -10.16 -23.10
N VAL A 308 0.59 -9.72 -21.84
CA VAL A 308 1.85 -9.23 -21.27
C VAL A 308 2.96 -10.28 -21.30
N LEU A 309 2.64 -11.54 -20.97
CA LEU A 309 3.59 -12.64 -21.06
C LEU A 309 3.94 -13.07 -22.51
N ALA A 310 3.31 -12.47 -23.50
CA ALA A 310 3.69 -12.55 -24.91
C ALA A 310 4.39 -11.27 -25.40
N GLY A 311 4.77 -10.38 -24.48
CA GLY A 311 5.49 -9.14 -24.80
C GLY A 311 4.59 -8.04 -25.35
N GLN A 312 3.31 -8.01 -25.01
CA GLN A 312 2.34 -7.02 -25.51
C GLN A 312 1.50 -6.44 -24.39
N ALA A 313 1.48 -5.11 -24.30
CA ALA A 313 0.59 -4.35 -23.43
C ALA A 313 0.14 -3.07 -24.14
N ARG A 314 -1.02 -2.53 -23.74
CA ARG A 314 -1.60 -1.36 -24.39
C ARG A 314 -2.29 -0.45 -23.36
N THR A 315 -1.94 0.81 -23.33
CA THR A 315 -2.70 1.83 -22.59
C THR A 315 -4.09 2.00 -23.20
N ILE A 316 -5.11 1.84 -22.40
CA ILE A 316 -6.52 2.08 -22.80
C ILE A 316 -6.84 3.57 -22.63
N SER A 317 -6.50 4.14 -21.47
CA SER A 317 -6.67 5.56 -21.17
C SER A 317 -5.73 6.00 -20.05
N ILE A 318 -5.61 7.31 -19.89
CA ILE A 318 -4.86 7.96 -18.82
C ILE A 318 -5.80 8.96 -18.13
N ILE A 319 -5.89 8.87 -16.82
CA ILE A 319 -6.61 9.82 -15.97
C ILE A 319 -5.57 10.80 -15.43
N PRO A 320 -5.62 12.08 -15.81
CA PRO A 320 -4.69 13.06 -15.30
C PRO A 320 -5.01 13.41 -13.85
N ASN A 321 -3.99 13.64 -13.03
CA ASN A 321 -4.17 14.08 -11.65
C ASN A 321 -4.86 15.45 -11.59
N ILE A 322 -4.50 16.36 -12.49
CA ILE A 322 -5.14 17.66 -12.61
C ILE A 322 -6.31 17.55 -13.58
N SER A 323 -7.49 17.36 -13.04
CA SER A 323 -8.76 17.19 -13.76
C SER A 323 -9.73 18.36 -13.60
N GLU A 324 -9.47 19.22 -12.61
CA GLU A 324 -10.28 20.40 -12.26
C GLU A 324 -9.42 21.67 -12.32
N PRO A 325 -10.04 22.84 -12.57
CA PRO A 325 -9.33 24.12 -12.49
C PRO A 325 -8.73 24.39 -11.11
N GLY A 326 -7.62 25.10 -11.05
CA GLY A 326 -6.98 25.50 -9.79
C GLY A 326 -5.71 24.71 -9.46
N GLY A 327 -5.29 23.77 -10.32
CA GLY A 327 -4.08 23.00 -10.10
C GLY A 327 -4.10 22.22 -8.79
N LEU A 328 -2.95 22.08 -8.15
CA LEU A 328 -2.84 21.39 -6.85
C LEU A 328 -3.47 22.12 -5.67
N ASP A 329 -3.84 23.40 -5.82
CA ASP A 329 -4.59 24.13 -4.79
C ASP A 329 -6.06 23.69 -4.71
N ASN A 330 -6.55 23.03 -5.75
CA ASN A 330 -7.87 22.42 -5.73
C ASN A 330 -7.81 21.04 -5.08
N PRO A 331 -8.51 20.78 -3.96
CA PRO A 331 -8.46 19.48 -3.28
C PRO A 331 -9.07 18.35 -4.10
N HIS A 332 -9.87 18.66 -5.11
CA HIS A 332 -10.44 17.66 -6.02
C HIS A 332 -9.45 17.19 -7.10
N ASN A 333 -8.29 17.76 -7.19
CA ASN A 333 -7.19 17.26 -7.98
C ASN A 333 -6.29 16.36 -7.12
N ILE A 334 -5.69 15.38 -7.76
CA ILE A 334 -4.79 14.42 -7.13
C ILE A 334 -3.38 15.01 -7.11
N SER A 335 -2.69 14.94 -5.99
CA SER A 335 -1.27 15.28 -5.89
C SER A 335 -0.40 14.06 -6.22
N ILE A 336 -0.67 12.96 -5.52
CA ILE A 336 0.03 11.69 -5.68
C ILE A 336 -0.99 10.60 -5.91
N SER A 337 -1.12 10.12 -7.16
CA SER A 337 -1.88 8.91 -7.45
C SER A 337 -1.13 7.71 -6.85
N HIS A 338 -1.61 7.24 -5.70
CA HIS A 338 -0.91 6.28 -4.85
C HIS A 338 -1.39 4.86 -5.07
N GLN A 339 -2.70 4.62 -4.98
CA GLN A 339 -3.34 3.33 -5.25
C GLN A 339 -4.55 3.54 -6.16
N ALA A 340 -4.80 2.60 -7.07
CA ALA A 340 -5.95 2.65 -7.97
C ALA A 340 -6.59 1.27 -8.13
N ASP A 341 -7.82 1.07 -7.62
CA ASP A 341 -8.51 -0.22 -7.68
C ASP A 341 -9.96 -0.07 -8.16
N ILE A 342 -10.48 -1.13 -8.75
CA ILE A 342 -11.80 -1.16 -9.41
C ILE A 342 -12.84 -1.85 -8.53
N SER A 343 -14.00 -1.24 -8.36
CA SER A 343 -15.13 -1.87 -7.67
C SER A 343 -15.48 -3.25 -8.23
N SER A 344 -16.00 -4.14 -7.39
CA SER A 344 -16.28 -5.53 -7.74
C SER A 344 -17.19 -5.72 -8.97
N ASP A 345 -18.03 -4.72 -9.27
CA ASP A 345 -18.88 -4.70 -10.46
C ASP A 345 -18.20 -4.05 -11.69
N GLY A 346 -16.92 -3.67 -11.57
CA GLY A 346 -16.14 -3.08 -12.66
C GLY A 346 -16.56 -1.67 -13.09
N ARG A 347 -17.34 -0.94 -12.27
CA ARG A 347 -17.94 0.33 -12.71
C ARG A 347 -17.28 1.57 -12.14
N ILE A 348 -16.71 1.51 -10.94
CA ILE A 348 -16.06 2.66 -10.31
C ILE A 348 -14.62 2.32 -10.01
N LEU A 349 -13.72 3.09 -10.58
CA LEU A 349 -12.31 3.14 -10.19
C LEU A 349 -12.18 4.10 -9.01
N VAL A 350 -11.51 3.65 -7.97
CA VAL A 350 -11.16 4.43 -6.79
C VAL A 350 -9.66 4.70 -6.84
N ILE A 351 -9.27 5.95 -6.62
CA ILE A 351 -7.86 6.37 -6.61
C ILE A 351 -7.60 7.06 -5.27
N SER A 352 -6.60 6.62 -4.52
CA SER A 352 -6.14 7.35 -3.34
C SER A 352 -5.13 8.44 -3.73
N ASP A 353 -5.23 9.59 -3.06
CA ASP A 353 -4.27 10.69 -3.16
C ASP A 353 -3.45 10.75 -1.87
N GLU A 354 -2.27 10.21 -1.91
CA GLU A 354 -1.31 10.30 -0.81
C GLU A 354 -0.62 11.67 -0.80
N ARG A 355 -1.40 12.72 -0.74
CA ARG A 355 -0.90 14.08 -0.82
C ARG A 355 0.22 14.36 0.18
N GLY A 356 1.36 14.83 -0.32
CA GLY A 356 2.54 15.08 0.49
C GLY A 356 3.36 13.85 0.84
N GLY A 357 3.07 12.68 0.25
CA GLY A 357 3.83 11.44 0.45
C GLY A 357 3.80 10.95 1.90
N GLY A 358 2.69 11.15 2.60
CA GLY A 358 2.49 10.67 3.98
C GLY A 358 3.31 11.40 5.05
N LEU A 359 4.41 12.04 4.70
CA LEU A 359 5.43 12.41 5.68
C LEU A 359 5.56 13.91 5.98
N SER A 360 5.18 14.86 5.12
CA SER A 360 5.62 16.24 5.34
C SER A 360 4.61 17.36 5.15
N GLU A 361 3.70 17.28 4.21
CA GLU A 361 2.90 18.46 3.83
C GLU A 361 1.47 18.45 4.38
N THR A 362 0.97 17.30 4.79
CA THR A 362 -0.43 17.13 5.20
C THR A 362 -0.56 16.80 6.67
N ARG A 363 0.06 17.61 7.48
CA ARG A 363 -0.01 17.47 8.93
C ARG A 363 -1.43 17.67 9.42
N CYS A 364 -1.93 16.74 10.20
CA CYS A 364 -3.28 16.79 10.76
C CYS A 364 -3.58 18.07 11.55
N LEU A 365 -2.54 18.73 12.06
CA LEU A 365 -2.63 19.88 12.96
C LEU A 365 -2.56 21.25 12.28
N GLU A 366 -1.86 21.36 11.17
CA GLU A 366 -1.48 22.67 10.62
C GLU A 366 -2.46 23.22 9.59
N GLN A 367 -3.40 22.41 9.14
CA GLN A 367 -4.31 22.82 8.08
C GLN A 367 -5.77 22.53 8.42
N PRO A 368 -6.40 23.33 9.29
CA PRO A 368 -7.84 23.21 9.55
C PRO A 368 -8.72 23.38 8.28
N ASN A 369 -8.14 24.00 7.23
CA ASN A 369 -8.69 24.03 5.88
C ASN A 369 -7.80 23.25 4.89
N GLY A 370 -6.94 22.36 5.40
CA GLY A 370 -5.82 21.80 4.69
C GLY A 370 -6.21 20.91 3.54
N LEU A 371 -5.38 20.98 2.54
CA LEU A 371 -5.44 20.15 1.34
C LEU A 371 -4.92 18.73 1.67
N MET A 372 -5.64 18.01 2.51
CA MET A 372 -5.34 16.58 2.73
C MET A 372 -5.74 15.79 1.50
N GLY A 373 -4.97 14.74 1.21
CA GLY A 373 -5.34 13.78 0.19
C GLY A 373 -6.60 13.01 0.57
N GLY A 374 -7.37 12.64 -0.43
CA GLY A 374 -8.62 11.93 -0.28
C GLY A 374 -8.76 10.78 -1.26
N LEU A 375 -9.95 10.22 -1.32
CA LEU A 375 -10.31 9.21 -2.31
C LEU A 375 -11.06 9.88 -3.46
N HIS A 376 -10.67 9.55 -4.68
CA HIS A 376 -11.25 10.08 -5.91
C HIS A 376 -11.94 8.97 -6.70
N PHE A 377 -13.13 9.24 -7.20
CA PHE A 377 -14.00 8.23 -7.83
C PHE A 377 -14.23 8.55 -9.29
N TRP A 378 -14.05 7.54 -10.14
CA TRP A 378 -14.20 7.64 -11.58
C TRP A 378 -15.09 6.52 -12.11
N ALA A 379 -16.14 6.87 -12.85
CA ALA A 379 -16.97 5.88 -13.53
C ALA A 379 -16.24 5.34 -14.77
N LEU A 380 -16.12 4.02 -14.86
CA LEU A 380 -15.65 3.29 -16.05
C LEU A 380 -16.79 2.59 -16.78
N ALA A 381 -18.02 2.76 -16.32
CA ALA A 381 -19.23 2.30 -16.98
C ALA A 381 -20.42 3.13 -16.50
N ARG A 382 -21.51 3.08 -17.25
CA ARG A 382 -22.75 3.73 -16.84
C ARG A 382 -23.22 3.22 -15.48
N ILE A 383 -23.52 4.14 -14.57
CA ILE A 383 -24.10 3.86 -13.26
C ILE A 383 -25.59 4.22 -13.31
N PRO A 384 -26.52 3.28 -13.06
CA PRO A 384 -27.94 3.59 -12.99
C PRO A 384 -28.25 4.69 -11.99
N GLY A 385 -29.04 5.68 -12.37
CA GLY A 385 -29.39 6.81 -11.50
C GLY A 385 -28.37 7.94 -11.47
N VAL A 386 -27.23 7.82 -12.15
CA VAL A 386 -26.18 8.84 -12.25
C VAL A 386 -26.04 9.27 -13.72
N PRO A 387 -26.81 10.29 -14.17
CA PRO A 387 -26.87 10.67 -15.59
C PRO A 387 -25.51 11.06 -16.20
N GLU A 388 -24.63 11.68 -15.43
CA GLU A 388 -23.30 12.13 -15.84
C GLU A 388 -22.40 10.97 -16.30
N THR A 389 -22.72 9.73 -15.93
CA THR A 389 -21.97 8.54 -16.33
C THR A 389 -22.42 7.96 -17.69
N GLN A 390 -23.33 8.63 -18.38
CA GLN A 390 -23.72 8.22 -19.72
C GLN A 390 -22.51 8.34 -20.67
N GLY A 391 -22.10 7.22 -21.26
CA GLY A 391 -20.91 7.15 -22.11
C GLY A 391 -19.60 6.86 -21.38
N ALA A 392 -19.63 6.70 -20.06
CA ALA A 392 -18.46 6.25 -19.30
C ALA A 392 -18.01 4.85 -19.76
N SER A 393 -16.71 4.69 -19.92
CA SER A 393 -16.06 3.43 -20.29
C SER A 393 -14.60 3.45 -19.84
N PRO A 394 -13.87 2.34 -19.85
CA PRO A 394 -12.44 2.34 -19.57
C PRO A 394 -11.62 3.26 -20.48
N SER A 395 -12.08 3.53 -21.72
CA SER A 395 -11.44 4.48 -22.63
C SER A 395 -11.94 5.92 -22.50
N ASN A 396 -12.97 6.14 -21.68
CA ASN A 396 -13.56 7.45 -21.40
C ASN A 396 -14.02 7.50 -19.94
N PRO A 397 -13.07 7.51 -18.96
CA PRO A 397 -13.39 7.64 -17.55
C PRO A 397 -14.11 8.96 -17.25
N VAL A 398 -15.14 8.91 -16.40
CA VAL A 398 -15.92 10.09 -16.00
C VAL A 398 -15.77 10.29 -14.49
N LYS A 399 -15.29 11.46 -14.06
CA LYS A 399 -15.15 11.78 -12.65
C LYS A 399 -16.52 11.88 -11.97
N LEU A 400 -16.65 11.23 -10.82
CA LEU A 400 -17.85 11.25 -9.98
C LEU A 400 -17.73 12.28 -8.85
N GLY A 401 -16.57 12.35 -8.23
CA GLY A 401 -16.30 13.23 -7.11
C GLY A 401 -15.16 12.73 -6.23
N SER A 402 -15.09 13.29 -5.04
CA SER A 402 -14.03 12.99 -4.07
C SER A 402 -14.61 12.88 -2.66
N TYR A 403 -13.95 12.07 -1.83
CA TYR A 403 -14.23 11.93 -0.40
C TYR A 403 -13.00 12.38 0.39
N PHE A 404 -13.25 13.13 1.44
CA PHE A 404 -12.25 13.58 2.40
C PHE A 404 -12.68 13.17 3.80
N ASN A 405 -11.71 12.80 4.61
CA ASN A 405 -11.91 12.52 6.02
C ASN A 405 -12.60 13.73 6.68
N PRO A 406 -13.81 13.56 7.26
CA PRO A 406 -14.62 14.68 7.74
C PRO A 406 -14.07 15.37 8.99
N ASN A 407 -13.16 14.72 9.70
CA ASN A 407 -12.57 15.28 10.90
C ASN A 407 -11.06 15.03 10.98
N PRO A 408 -10.26 15.80 10.23
CA PRO A 408 -8.80 15.68 10.30
C PRO A 408 -8.24 15.94 11.71
N ASN A 409 -8.95 16.76 12.51
CA ASN A 409 -8.57 17.00 13.91
C ASN A 409 -8.86 15.78 14.82
N SER A 410 -9.60 14.78 14.37
CA SER A 410 -9.84 13.56 15.13
C SER A 410 -8.57 12.73 15.33
N ALA A 411 -7.61 12.92 14.44
CA ALA A 411 -6.28 12.35 14.54
C ALA A 411 -5.37 13.02 15.58
N ILE A 412 -5.77 14.13 16.15
CA ILE A 412 -5.02 14.75 17.24
C ILE A 412 -5.07 13.84 18.45
N ASP A 413 -3.99 13.14 18.66
CA ASP A 413 -3.80 12.25 19.78
C ASP A 413 -3.71 13.07 21.10
N PRO A 414 -4.58 12.80 22.10
CA PRO A 414 -4.44 13.39 23.41
C PRO A 414 -3.13 12.99 24.10
N LEU A 415 -2.44 11.93 23.64
CA LEU A 415 -1.08 11.57 24.03
C LEU A 415 -0.02 12.55 23.54
N GLN A 416 -0.31 13.41 22.60
CA GLN A 416 0.70 14.28 22.04
C GLN A 416 1.23 15.35 23.03
N GLU A 417 0.50 15.61 24.10
CA GLU A 417 1.06 16.35 25.25
C GLU A 417 2.13 15.53 26.01
N PHE A 418 2.11 14.20 25.88
CA PHE A 418 3.02 13.28 26.56
C PHE A 418 4.19 12.82 25.69
N ILE A 419 4.04 12.79 24.36
CA ILE A 419 5.08 12.45 23.40
C ILE A 419 5.70 13.73 22.83
N ASP A 420 6.11 14.66 23.69
CA ASP A 420 6.97 15.80 23.29
C ASP A 420 8.36 15.37 22.77
N LEU A 421 8.60 14.08 22.64
CA LEU A 421 9.85 13.52 22.12
C LEU A 421 9.81 13.23 20.62
N LEU A 422 8.61 13.15 19.99
CA LEU A 422 8.49 13.08 18.54
C LEU A 422 7.87 14.40 18.07
N PRO A 423 8.48 15.10 17.12
CA PRO A 423 7.95 16.37 16.64
C PRO A 423 6.53 16.18 16.14
N ARG A 424 5.59 16.99 16.64
CA ARG A 424 4.18 17.05 16.19
C ARG A 424 4.01 17.19 14.66
N ALA A 425 5.11 17.36 14.01
CA ALA A 425 5.28 17.80 12.64
C ALA A 425 5.20 16.69 11.61
N GLU A 426 5.21 15.41 11.97
CA GLU A 426 5.55 14.33 11.04
C GLU A 426 4.42 13.31 10.82
N ARG A 427 3.27 13.45 11.44
CA ARG A 427 2.14 12.54 11.21
C ARG A 427 1.29 13.03 10.04
N GLY A 428 1.28 12.27 8.97
CA GLY A 428 0.35 12.45 7.87
C GLY A 428 -1.09 12.12 8.29
N CYS A 429 -2.06 12.77 7.65
CA CYS A 429 -3.48 12.41 7.74
C CYS A 429 -4.07 12.22 6.35
N THR A 430 -3.24 11.97 5.39
CA THR A 430 -3.66 11.67 4.03
C THR A 430 -4.10 10.20 3.94
N VAL A 431 -4.92 9.89 2.96
CA VAL A 431 -5.28 8.50 2.67
C VAL A 431 -4.05 7.74 2.17
N HIS A 432 -3.94 6.48 2.59
CA HIS A 432 -2.91 5.57 2.11
C HIS A 432 -3.55 4.34 1.45
N VAL A 433 -3.37 3.14 1.98
CA VAL A 433 -3.89 1.92 1.39
C VAL A 433 -5.36 1.71 1.74
N PHE A 434 -6.14 1.30 0.75
CA PHE A 434 -7.55 0.95 0.92
C PHE A 434 -7.86 -0.44 0.35
N ARG A 435 -8.99 -1.02 0.79
CA ARG A 435 -9.55 -2.25 0.23
C ARG A 435 -11.03 -2.08 -0.08
N LEU A 436 -11.41 -2.46 -1.28
CA LEU A 436 -12.79 -2.41 -1.74
C LEU A 436 -13.59 -3.62 -1.25
N GLY A 437 -14.83 -3.39 -0.86
CA GLY A 437 -15.79 -4.43 -0.54
C GLY A 437 -16.32 -5.20 -1.75
N GLY A 438 -17.11 -6.24 -1.49
CA GLY A 438 -17.76 -7.02 -2.52
C GLY A 438 -16.82 -7.90 -3.36
N ASN A 439 -15.70 -8.32 -2.80
CA ASN A 439 -14.65 -9.12 -3.49
C ASN A 439 -13.95 -8.38 -4.64
N GLY A 440 -13.98 -7.04 -4.66
CA GLY A 440 -13.38 -6.24 -5.74
C GLY A 440 -11.87 -6.32 -5.77
N SER A 441 -11.24 -6.15 -4.62
CA SER A 441 -9.79 -6.11 -4.48
C SER A 441 -9.15 -7.47 -4.16
N VAL A 442 -9.93 -8.51 -4.11
CA VAL A 442 -9.39 -9.85 -3.97
C VAL A 442 -9.18 -10.45 -5.33
N SER A 443 -7.96 -10.77 -5.65
CA SER A 443 -7.62 -11.54 -6.84
C SER A 443 -8.40 -12.86 -6.85
N PRO A 444 -9.44 -13.02 -7.69
CA PRO A 444 -10.11 -14.30 -7.83
C PRO A 444 -9.31 -15.14 -8.80
N GLY A 445 -8.31 -15.82 -8.29
CA GLY A 445 -7.77 -16.93 -9.03
C GLY A 445 -8.64 -18.16 -8.89
N PRO A 446 -8.42 -19.18 -9.73
CA PRO A 446 -8.94 -20.49 -9.42
C PRO A 446 -8.54 -20.76 -7.97
N ILE A 447 -9.53 -21.04 -7.16
CA ILE A 447 -9.41 -21.39 -5.76
C ILE A 447 -8.36 -22.49 -5.67
N LEU A 448 -7.11 -22.11 -5.45
CA LEU A 448 -6.19 -23.03 -4.83
C LEU A 448 -6.79 -23.24 -3.46
N THR A 449 -7.18 -24.45 -3.17
CA THR A 449 -7.93 -24.87 -2.01
C THR A 449 -7.53 -24.07 -0.77
N GLY A 450 -8.47 -23.28 -0.23
CA GLY A 450 -8.30 -22.54 0.99
C GLY A 450 -8.30 -21.01 0.90
N TYR A 451 -8.28 -20.41 -0.29
CA TYR A 451 -8.40 -18.96 -0.42
C TYR A 451 -9.84 -18.57 -0.72
N ASP A 452 -10.51 -17.94 0.20
CA ASP A 452 -11.87 -17.45 0.01
C ASP A 452 -11.99 -15.93 -0.17
N GLY A 453 -10.94 -15.18 0.10
CA GLY A 453 -10.79 -13.76 -0.22
C GLY A 453 -12.04 -12.87 0.00
N VAL A 454 -12.95 -13.29 0.85
CA VAL A 454 -14.29 -12.74 0.91
C VAL A 454 -14.30 -11.54 1.86
N SER A 455 -14.36 -10.33 1.30
CA SER A 455 -14.84 -9.17 2.04
C SER A 455 -16.33 -9.35 2.34
N ARG A 456 -16.74 -9.12 3.59
CA ARG A 456 -18.16 -9.04 3.97
C ARG A 456 -18.75 -7.65 3.74
N MET A 457 -17.90 -6.67 3.45
CA MET A 457 -18.39 -5.35 3.10
C MET A 457 -19.19 -5.41 1.79
N PRO A 458 -20.32 -4.72 1.71
CA PRO A 458 -21.08 -4.60 0.47
C PRO A 458 -20.25 -4.04 -0.68
N ASN A 459 -20.66 -4.37 -1.89
CA ASN A 459 -20.16 -3.66 -3.05
C ASN A 459 -20.46 -2.15 -2.89
N ARG A 460 -19.49 -1.29 -3.13
CA ARG A 460 -19.52 0.17 -2.91
C ARG A 460 -19.20 0.61 -1.48
N GLU A 461 -18.64 -0.24 -0.69
CA GLU A 461 -17.97 0.12 0.56
C GLU A 461 -16.49 -0.17 0.46
N LEU A 462 -15.70 0.49 1.29
CA LEU A 462 -14.27 0.23 1.42
C LEU A 462 -13.78 0.52 2.83
N SER A 463 -12.71 -0.15 3.23
CA SER A 463 -11.90 0.20 4.39
C SER A 463 -10.59 0.85 3.92
N THR A 464 -10.06 1.78 4.69
CA THR A 464 -8.86 2.54 4.32
C THR A 464 -8.08 3.00 5.53
N ALA A 465 -6.79 3.18 5.35
CA ALA A 465 -5.87 3.78 6.29
C ALA A 465 -5.67 5.27 5.99
N TYR A 466 -5.50 6.05 7.04
CA TYR A 466 -5.22 7.48 6.98
C TYR A 466 -4.06 7.87 7.90
N TYR A 467 -2.99 7.09 7.93
CA TYR A 467 -1.84 7.32 8.81
C TYR A 467 -2.26 7.70 10.23
N GLY A 468 -1.85 8.86 10.74
CA GLY A 468 -2.22 9.36 12.07
C GLY A 468 -3.72 9.56 12.30
N ALA A 469 -4.55 9.55 11.25
CA ALA A 469 -6.01 9.58 11.35
C ALA A 469 -6.63 8.18 11.43
N GLY A 470 -5.84 7.11 11.47
CA GLY A 470 -6.30 5.76 11.76
C GLY A 470 -7.10 5.09 10.65
N VAL A 471 -8.09 4.28 11.04
CA VAL A 471 -8.88 3.42 10.15
C VAL A 471 -10.25 4.02 9.88
N TRP A 472 -10.64 4.04 8.61
CA TRP A 472 -11.93 4.56 8.14
C TRP A 472 -12.65 3.54 7.27
N VAL A 473 -13.98 3.55 7.35
CA VAL A 473 -14.87 2.80 6.47
C VAL A 473 -15.85 3.79 5.85
N LEU A 474 -16.03 3.67 4.55
CA LEU A 474 -16.94 4.55 3.83
C LEU A 474 -17.73 3.81 2.75
N SER A 475 -18.91 4.33 2.44
CA SER A 475 -19.69 3.98 1.26
C SER A 475 -19.37 4.96 0.13
N PHE A 476 -19.15 4.44 -1.08
CA PHE A 476 -19.03 5.24 -2.30
C PHE A 476 -20.15 4.94 -3.32
N ALA A 477 -21.33 4.61 -2.79
CA ALA A 477 -22.50 4.29 -3.61
C ALA A 477 -23.11 5.52 -4.28
N GLY A 478 -22.86 6.72 -3.78
CA GLY A 478 -23.46 7.94 -4.28
C GLY A 478 -22.90 9.21 -3.66
N ARG A 479 -23.61 10.31 -3.88
CA ARG A 479 -23.30 11.63 -3.28
C ARG A 479 -23.54 11.59 -1.77
N PRO A 480 -22.89 12.48 -0.99
CA PRO A 480 -23.09 12.58 0.44
C PRO A 480 -24.58 12.75 0.78
N SER A 481 -25.03 12.02 1.78
CA SER A 481 -26.38 12.17 2.33
C SER A 481 -26.28 12.56 3.80
N SER A 482 -27.10 13.50 4.25
CA SER A 482 -27.16 13.95 5.64
C SER A 482 -27.85 12.95 6.58
N THR A 483 -28.14 11.73 6.11
CA THR A 483 -28.97 10.77 6.83
C THR A 483 -28.22 9.94 7.86
N ASP A 484 -26.89 9.93 7.81
CA ASP A 484 -26.08 8.97 8.57
C ASP A 484 -25.63 9.52 9.93
N GLY A 485 -26.01 10.74 10.28
CA GLY A 485 -25.68 11.37 11.56
C GLY A 485 -24.20 11.78 11.72
N ILE A 486 -23.38 11.52 10.72
CA ILE A 486 -21.99 11.98 10.63
C ILE A 486 -21.97 13.20 9.71
N ALA A 487 -21.43 14.32 10.20
CA ALA A 487 -21.23 15.51 9.38
C ALA A 487 -20.04 15.25 8.45
N GLU A 488 -20.32 15.09 7.17
CA GLU A 488 -19.26 14.93 6.16
C GLU A 488 -18.45 16.22 6.00
N ASP A 489 -17.20 16.06 5.58
CA ASP A 489 -16.37 17.21 5.19
C ASP A 489 -17.05 17.97 4.02
N SER A 490 -17.11 19.28 4.11
CA SER A 490 -17.77 20.11 3.10
C SER A 490 -17.17 20.00 1.69
N ARG A 491 -15.97 19.46 1.57
CA ARG A 491 -15.28 19.17 0.30
C ARG A 491 -15.71 17.82 -0.30
N THR A 492 -16.29 16.92 0.51
CA THR A 492 -16.75 15.62 0.01
C THR A 492 -17.92 15.82 -0.94
N THR A 493 -17.76 15.33 -2.16
CA THR A 493 -18.77 15.41 -3.22
C THR A 493 -19.29 14.04 -3.65
N TRP A 494 -18.63 12.97 -3.19
CA TRP A 494 -18.99 11.57 -3.43
C TRP A 494 -18.56 10.70 -2.26
N GLY A 495 -19.43 9.83 -1.77
CA GLY A 495 -19.20 8.95 -0.64
C GLY A 495 -19.78 9.47 0.69
N ASN A 496 -19.89 8.57 1.65
CA ASN A 496 -20.35 8.82 3.02
C ASN A 496 -19.51 8.01 4.00
N THR A 497 -19.19 8.60 5.14
CA THR A 497 -18.52 7.91 6.25
C THR A 497 -19.47 6.90 6.90
N LEU A 498 -19.06 5.66 7.04
CA LEU A 498 -19.82 4.62 7.75
C LEU A 498 -19.24 4.34 9.14
N GLY A 499 -17.94 4.42 9.28
CA GLY A 499 -17.26 4.14 10.53
C GLY A 499 -15.82 4.59 10.54
N TRP A 500 -15.26 4.76 11.73
CA TRP A 500 -13.86 5.11 11.90
C TRP A 500 -13.36 4.78 13.30
N ASN A 501 -12.05 4.59 13.42
CA ASN A 501 -11.36 4.43 14.70
C ASN A 501 -9.95 5.03 14.59
N VAL A 502 -9.61 5.90 15.52
CA VAL A 502 -8.29 6.49 15.68
C VAL A 502 -7.74 6.07 17.04
N MET A 503 -6.89 5.09 17.02
CA MET A 503 -6.21 4.63 18.23
C MET A 503 -5.12 5.63 18.63
N PRO A 504 -4.84 5.78 19.94
CA PRO A 504 -3.70 6.57 20.39
C PRO A 504 -2.41 6.10 19.74
N GLY A 505 -1.63 7.05 19.20
CA GLY A 505 -0.39 6.76 18.51
C GLY A 505 -0.55 6.06 17.16
N ALA A 506 -1.73 6.09 16.54
CA ALA A 506 -1.92 5.52 15.22
C ALA A 506 -1.01 6.17 14.19
N ASP A 507 -0.43 5.33 13.34
CA ASP A 507 0.25 5.69 12.11
C ASP A 507 0.00 4.57 11.09
N THR A 508 -1.28 4.47 10.72
CA THR A 508 -1.84 3.31 10.02
C THR A 508 -1.47 3.33 8.55
N TRP A 509 -0.72 2.33 8.12
CA TRP A 509 -0.24 2.15 6.75
C TRP A 509 -1.30 1.53 5.84
N SER A 510 -1.88 0.41 6.27
CA SER A 510 -2.91 -0.32 5.54
C SER A 510 -4.08 -0.70 6.45
N ALA A 511 -5.29 -0.81 5.89
CA ALA A 511 -6.48 -1.24 6.62
C ALA A 511 -7.40 -2.04 5.69
N LYS A 512 -7.35 -3.36 5.79
CA LYS A 512 -8.02 -4.27 4.86
C LYS A 512 -9.10 -5.09 5.57
N GLU A 513 -10.35 -4.95 5.15
CA GLU A 513 -11.46 -5.75 5.67
C GLU A 513 -11.42 -7.18 5.12
N TYR A 514 -11.65 -8.13 6.01
CA TYR A 514 -11.77 -9.55 5.69
C TYR A 514 -12.73 -10.22 6.68
N LYS A 515 -13.78 -10.84 6.17
CA LYS A 515 -14.77 -11.60 6.95
C LYS A 515 -15.41 -10.85 8.14
N GLY A 516 -15.50 -9.52 8.06
CA GLY A 516 -16.13 -8.68 9.08
C GLY A 516 -15.17 -8.12 10.14
N ALA A 517 -13.88 -8.38 10.00
CA ALA A 517 -12.84 -7.68 10.74
C ALA A 517 -11.99 -6.83 9.79
N ILE A 518 -11.41 -5.76 10.29
CA ILE A 518 -10.43 -4.94 9.57
C ILE A 518 -9.07 -5.20 10.21
N TYR A 519 -8.12 -5.54 9.39
CA TYR A 519 -6.74 -5.83 9.78
C TYR A 519 -5.85 -4.72 9.27
N ALA A 520 -5.09 -4.11 10.18
CA ALA A 520 -4.32 -2.93 9.88
C ALA A 520 -2.83 -3.11 10.26
N GLY A 521 -1.96 -2.85 9.30
CA GLY A 521 -0.55 -2.60 9.58
C GLY A 521 -0.38 -1.16 10.03
N ASP A 522 0.33 -0.96 11.12
CA ASP A 522 0.56 0.35 11.72
C ASP A 522 2.04 0.50 12.11
N MET A 523 2.65 1.57 11.65
CA MET A 523 4.09 1.77 11.81
C MET A 523 4.51 1.98 13.28
N LEU A 524 3.62 2.50 14.11
CA LEU A 524 3.91 2.75 15.51
C LEU A 524 3.27 1.72 16.45
N ARG A 525 2.16 1.12 16.04
CA ARG A 525 1.37 0.21 16.86
C ARG A 525 1.57 -1.27 16.50
N GLY A 526 2.08 -1.55 15.32
CA GLY A 526 2.33 -2.90 14.82
C GLY A 526 1.19 -3.47 14.02
N PHE A 527 0.43 -4.42 14.55
CA PHE A 527 -0.70 -5.03 13.88
C PHE A 527 -1.96 -4.88 14.72
N ASP A 528 -2.89 -4.08 14.23
CA ASP A 528 -4.18 -3.81 14.88
C ASP A 528 -5.32 -4.58 14.20
N VAL A 529 -6.27 -5.00 15.00
CA VAL A 529 -7.49 -5.65 14.53
C VAL A 529 -8.71 -4.90 15.02
N TYR A 530 -9.65 -4.66 14.11
CA TYR A 530 -10.91 -3.99 14.40
C TYR A 530 -12.08 -4.86 13.95
N ARG A 531 -13.18 -4.81 14.67
CA ARG A 531 -14.46 -5.37 14.25
C ARG A 531 -15.24 -4.28 13.52
N TYR A 532 -15.72 -4.58 12.33
CA TYR A 532 -16.68 -3.76 11.60
C TYR A 532 -18.08 -4.33 11.78
N THR A 533 -19.03 -3.49 12.19
CA THR A 533 -20.41 -3.88 12.53
C THR A 533 -21.47 -3.11 11.72
N GLY A 534 -21.04 -2.38 10.68
CA GLY A 534 -21.91 -1.63 9.79
C GLY A 534 -22.64 -2.49 8.78
#